data_1080b93580f498d9aa6fd7e713feb689
#
_entry.id   1080b93580f498d9aa6fd7e713feb689
#
_cell.length_a   1.000
_cell.length_b   1.000
_cell.length_c   1.000
_cell.angle_alpha   90.00
_cell.angle_beta   90.00
_cell.angle_gamma   90.00
#
_symmetry.space_group_name_H-M   'P 1'
#
loop_
_entity.id
_entity.type
_entity.pdbx_description
1 polymer ?
#
loop_
_entity_poly.entity_id
_entity_poly.type
_entity_poly.pdbx_seq_one_letter_code
_entity_poly.pdbx_strand_id
1 'polypeptide(L)'
;TNLALTNIPIDDYYTENHQLWLSFQKSVETASIFRILQETRTASDYFSLISSAIKYISETLQVKDAGMEQDVELLVSMIQIVVRNLKADTMIVHSLCYGAEMFACSFSEKLLRVFYRHLTKDREYIPSNKATLGQLFSENNDDILNIFGLEHIKNLSFFLMKTPQTNIGYNMRNNLAHWSDLSVNALTPMHLAQLLWLFTDIMNTIFWHLLSTTLVQDESNTP
;
A
#
# COMPACT_ATOMS: atom_id res chain seq x y z
N THR A 1 -0.90 14.84 -8.85
CA THR A 1 -0.12 15.54 -7.83
C THR A 1 0.36 14.49 -6.86
N ASN A 2 1.59 13.97 -7.07
CA ASN A 2 2.27 13.16 -6.08
C ASN A 2 2.56 14.06 -4.87
N LEU A 3 1.68 14.07 -3.91
CA LEU A 3 2.04 14.44 -2.56
C LEU A 3 2.81 13.24 -1.99
N ALA A 4 4.07 13.12 -2.44
CA ALA A 4 4.95 12.14 -1.88
C ALA A 4 5.09 12.43 -0.39
N LEU A 5 4.98 11.40 0.44
CA LEU A 5 5.29 11.41 1.87
C LEU A 5 6.75 11.83 2.18
N THR A 6 7.44 12.47 1.25
CA THR A 6 8.89 12.42 1.06
C THR A 6 9.69 13.62 1.54
N ASN A 7 9.14 14.62 2.21
CA ASN A 7 9.92 15.84 2.45
C ASN A 7 10.06 16.24 3.93
N ILE A 8 10.26 15.29 4.82
CA ILE A 8 10.43 15.59 6.23
C ILE A 8 11.83 15.20 6.69
N PRO A 9 12.60 16.14 7.28
CA PRO A 9 13.96 15.87 7.74
C PRO A 9 14.03 14.69 8.71
N ILE A 10 15.00 13.82 8.54
CA ILE A 10 15.19 12.59 9.33
C ILE A 10 15.37 12.90 10.82
N ASP A 11 16.01 14.01 11.15
CA ASP A 11 16.32 14.40 12.53
C ASP A 11 15.08 14.71 13.38
N ASP A 12 13.97 15.10 12.72
CA ASP A 12 12.70 15.39 13.38
C ASP A 12 11.67 14.25 13.25
N TYR A 13 12.13 13.08 12.82
CA TYR A 13 11.25 11.96 12.57
C TYR A 13 10.56 11.50 13.87
N TYR A 14 9.22 11.41 13.84
CA TYR A 14 8.38 11.10 14.98
C TYR A 14 8.30 12.16 16.09
N THR A 15 8.71 13.39 15.85
CA THR A 15 8.32 14.50 16.73
C THR A 15 6.81 14.68 16.75
N GLU A 16 6.27 15.33 17.77
CA GLU A 16 4.83 15.60 17.87
C GLU A 16 4.30 16.36 16.65
N ASN A 17 5.03 17.37 16.17
CA ASN A 17 4.67 18.12 14.97
C ASN A 17 4.66 17.25 13.71
N HIS A 18 5.59 16.32 13.60
CA HIS A 18 5.64 15.38 12.49
C HIS A 18 4.46 14.42 12.49
N GLN A 19 4.11 13.86 13.65
CA GLN A 19 2.94 13.00 13.80
C GLN A 19 1.63 13.74 13.45
N LEU A 20 1.51 14.99 13.83
CA LEU A 20 0.39 15.85 13.45
C LEU A 20 0.34 16.07 11.94
N TRP A 21 1.48 16.32 11.31
CA TRP A 21 1.57 16.48 9.85
C TRP A 21 1.18 15.20 9.12
N LEU A 22 1.70 14.05 9.50
CA LEU A 22 1.33 12.76 8.93
C LEU A 22 -0.16 12.47 9.10
N SER A 23 -0.72 12.77 10.26
CA SER A 23 -2.14 12.59 10.53
C SER A 23 -3.01 13.51 9.68
N PHE A 24 -2.57 14.74 9.45
CA PHE A 24 -3.25 15.69 8.56
C PHE A 24 -3.19 15.21 7.10
N GLN A 25 -2.00 14.86 6.61
CA GLN A 25 -1.83 14.34 5.25
C GLN A 25 -2.68 13.09 5.03
N LYS A 26 -2.63 12.13 5.95
CA LYS A 26 -3.49 10.95 5.93
C LYS A 26 -4.96 11.32 5.77
N SER A 27 -5.44 12.30 6.54
CA SER A 27 -6.84 12.71 6.50
C SER A 27 -7.24 13.29 5.14
N VAL A 28 -6.38 14.11 4.54
CA VAL A 28 -6.61 14.71 3.21
C VAL A 28 -6.63 13.65 2.12
N GLU A 29 -5.63 12.78 2.10
CA GLU A 29 -5.51 11.72 1.08
C GLU A 29 -6.63 10.69 1.21
N THR A 30 -6.96 10.29 2.44
CA THR A 30 -8.07 9.39 2.73
C THR A 30 -9.40 9.98 2.26
N ALA A 31 -9.66 11.26 2.54
CA ALA A 31 -10.87 11.93 2.10
C ALA A 31 -10.95 12.01 0.56
N SER A 32 -9.81 12.20 -0.11
CA SER A 32 -9.73 12.21 -1.58
C SER A 32 -10.09 10.85 -2.17
N ILE A 33 -9.51 9.75 -1.66
CA ILE A 33 -9.87 8.40 -2.09
C ILE A 33 -11.35 8.10 -1.80
N PHE A 34 -11.82 8.42 -0.59
CA PHE A 34 -13.22 8.19 -0.23
C PHE A 34 -14.19 8.92 -1.18
N ARG A 35 -13.89 10.16 -1.56
CA ARG A 35 -14.67 10.92 -2.53
C ARG A 35 -14.65 10.27 -3.92
N ILE A 36 -13.48 9.80 -4.38
CA ILE A 36 -13.35 9.07 -5.65
C ILE A 36 -14.27 7.85 -5.66
N LEU A 37 -14.29 7.07 -4.57
CA LEU A 37 -15.09 5.86 -4.46
C LEU A 37 -16.61 6.11 -4.46
N GLN A 38 -17.05 7.29 -4.00
CA GLN A 38 -18.48 7.65 -3.98
C GLN A 38 -19.05 8.00 -5.36
N GLU A 39 -18.21 8.38 -6.30
CA GLU A 39 -18.62 8.79 -7.63
C GLU A 39 -18.33 7.68 -8.65
N THR A 40 -19.35 7.10 -9.23
CA THR A 40 -19.25 5.86 -10.05
C THR A 40 -18.22 5.97 -11.17
N ARG A 41 -18.15 7.13 -11.86
CA ARG A 41 -17.21 7.33 -12.97
C ARG A 41 -15.77 7.37 -12.48
N THR A 42 -15.48 8.21 -11.50
CA THR A 42 -14.13 8.37 -10.95
C THR A 42 -13.66 7.09 -10.25
N ALA A 43 -14.56 6.33 -9.62
CA ALA A 43 -14.25 5.03 -9.07
C ALA A 43 -13.86 4.03 -10.16
N SER A 44 -14.59 4.00 -11.28
CA SER A 44 -14.27 3.14 -12.42
C SER A 44 -12.90 3.49 -13.01
N ASP A 45 -12.62 4.77 -13.19
CA ASP A 45 -11.33 5.24 -13.71
C ASP A 45 -10.18 4.88 -12.76
N TYR A 46 -10.39 5.06 -11.46
CA TYR A 46 -9.42 4.69 -10.42
C TYR A 46 -9.12 3.18 -10.43
N PHE A 47 -10.14 2.34 -10.49
CA PHE A 47 -9.96 0.88 -10.55
C PHE A 47 -9.29 0.42 -11.84
N SER A 48 -9.60 1.07 -12.96
CA SER A 48 -8.96 0.79 -14.25
C SER A 48 -7.45 1.12 -14.20
N LEU A 49 -7.08 2.23 -13.57
CA LEU A 49 -5.68 2.61 -13.38
C LEU A 49 -4.93 1.60 -12.50
N ILE A 50 -5.52 1.20 -11.37
CA ILE A 50 -4.92 0.17 -10.50
C ILE A 50 -4.71 -1.14 -11.26
N SER A 51 -5.75 -1.61 -11.95
CA SER A 51 -5.68 -2.87 -12.71
C SER A 51 -4.60 -2.81 -13.80
N SER A 52 -4.51 -1.70 -14.53
CA SER A 52 -3.49 -1.49 -15.56
C SER A 52 -2.07 -1.45 -14.98
N ALA A 53 -1.88 -0.78 -13.85
CA ALA A 53 -0.59 -0.72 -13.16
C ALA A 53 -0.16 -2.10 -12.64
N ILE A 54 -1.06 -2.86 -12.02
CA ILE A 54 -0.78 -4.23 -11.54
C ILE A 54 -0.46 -5.17 -12.72
N LYS A 55 -1.19 -5.06 -13.83
CA LYS A 55 -0.89 -5.82 -15.04
C LYS A 55 0.51 -5.52 -15.54
N TYR A 56 0.87 -4.23 -15.68
CA TYR A 56 2.21 -3.82 -16.09
C TYR A 56 3.29 -4.36 -15.16
N ILE A 57 3.10 -4.25 -13.85
CA ILE A 57 4.02 -4.80 -12.84
C ILE A 57 4.16 -6.31 -13.01
N SER A 58 3.05 -7.04 -13.13
CA SER A 58 3.04 -8.49 -13.31
C SER A 58 3.79 -8.95 -14.55
N GLU A 59 3.60 -8.25 -15.67
CA GLU A 59 4.27 -8.53 -16.94
C GLU A 59 5.76 -8.21 -16.86
N THR A 60 6.14 -7.06 -16.32
CA THR A 60 7.54 -6.63 -16.20
C THR A 60 8.33 -7.52 -15.24
N LEU A 61 7.75 -7.92 -14.12
CA LEU A 61 8.37 -8.85 -13.17
C LEU A 61 8.34 -10.31 -13.63
N GLN A 62 7.65 -10.63 -14.73
CA GLN A 62 7.45 -11.97 -15.26
C GLN A 62 6.82 -12.94 -14.24
N VAL A 63 5.88 -12.45 -13.42
CA VAL A 63 5.26 -13.19 -12.32
C VAL A 63 3.78 -13.49 -12.57
N LYS A 64 3.43 -13.83 -13.80
CA LYS A 64 2.04 -14.15 -14.20
C LYS A 64 1.39 -15.20 -13.29
N ASP A 65 2.16 -16.18 -12.85
CA ASP A 65 1.68 -17.25 -11.96
C ASP A 65 1.44 -16.79 -10.52
N ALA A 66 1.81 -15.56 -10.16
CA ALA A 66 1.55 -15.00 -8.84
C ALA A 66 0.07 -14.64 -8.62
N GLY A 67 -0.75 -14.60 -9.67
CA GLY A 67 -2.19 -14.34 -9.58
C GLY A 67 -2.53 -12.90 -9.17
N MET A 68 -1.63 -11.93 -9.39
CA MET A 68 -1.86 -10.54 -8.98
C MET A 68 -3.00 -9.86 -9.70
N GLU A 69 -3.25 -10.24 -10.96
CA GLU A 69 -4.37 -9.71 -11.74
C GLU A 69 -5.71 -10.17 -11.16
N GLN A 70 -5.81 -11.43 -10.74
CA GLN A 70 -6.99 -11.95 -10.05
C GLN A 70 -7.17 -11.31 -8.66
N ASP A 71 -6.08 -11.06 -7.95
CA ASP A 71 -6.13 -10.39 -6.65
C ASP A 71 -6.66 -8.96 -6.77
N VAL A 72 -6.25 -8.19 -7.79
CA VAL A 72 -6.77 -6.84 -7.99
C VAL A 72 -8.24 -6.85 -8.39
N GLU A 73 -8.67 -7.79 -9.24
CA GLU A 73 -10.09 -7.97 -9.58
C GLU A 73 -10.93 -8.28 -8.33
N LEU A 74 -10.43 -9.15 -7.46
CA LEU A 74 -11.08 -9.47 -6.19
C LEU A 74 -11.15 -8.25 -5.27
N LEU A 75 -10.05 -7.50 -5.10
CA LEU A 75 -10.02 -6.28 -4.31
C LEU A 75 -11.05 -5.26 -4.83
N VAL A 76 -11.06 -5.01 -6.13
CA VAL A 76 -12.02 -4.09 -6.78
C VAL A 76 -13.46 -4.54 -6.52
N SER A 77 -13.74 -5.85 -6.66
CA SER A 77 -15.07 -6.41 -6.41
C SER A 77 -15.50 -6.21 -4.95
N MET A 78 -14.61 -6.45 -3.99
CA MET A 78 -14.88 -6.23 -2.56
C MET A 78 -15.18 -4.75 -2.26
N ILE A 79 -14.38 -3.83 -2.81
CA ILE A 79 -14.61 -2.39 -2.64
C ILE A 79 -15.94 -1.96 -3.25
N GLN A 80 -16.27 -2.45 -4.43
CA GLN A 80 -17.57 -2.16 -5.08
C GLN A 80 -18.76 -2.65 -4.24
N ILE A 81 -18.62 -3.82 -3.58
CA ILE A 81 -19.65 -4.33 -2.66
C ILE A 81 -19.80 -3.38 -1.46
N VAL A 82 -18.68 -2.92 -0.85
CA VAL A 82 -18.73 -1.93 0.24
C VAL A 82 -19.46 -0.67 -0.22
N VAL A 83 -19.06 -0.09 -1.35
CA VAL A 83 -19.62 1.17 -1.87
C VAL A 83 -21.13 1.05 -2.15
N ARG A 84 -21.58 -0.07 -2.73
CA ARG A 84 -23.01 -0.32 -3.00
C ARG A 84 -23.83 -0.47 -1.71
N ASN A 85 -23.22 -0.85 -0.62
CA ASN A 85 -23.88 -1.11 0.67
C ASN A 85 -23.68 -0.02 1.72
N LEU A 86 -23.14 1.15 1.37
CA LEU A 86 -22.89 2.25 2.32
C LEU A 86 -24.12 2.69 3.14
N LYS A 87 -25.33 2.42 2.63
CA LYS A 87 -26.62 2.73 3.29
C LYS A 87 -27.22 1.53 4.02
N ALA A 88 -26.55 0.39 4.03
CA ALA A 88 -27.02 -0.81 4.72
C ALA A 88 -26.85 -0.66 6.24
N ASP A 89 -27.29 -1.70 6.96
CA ASP A 89 -27.04 -1.79 8.41
C ASP A 89 -25.55 -1.65 8.72
N THR A 90 -25.24 -0.92 9.78
CA THR A 90 -23.88 -0.58 10.19
C THR A 90 -23.01 -1.82 10.36
N MET A 91 -23.54 -2.92 10.92
CA MET A 91 -22.79 -4.16 11.10
C MET A 91 -22.45 -4.83 9.77
N ILE A 92 -23.36 -4.74 8.78
CA ILE A 92 -23.09 -5.24 7.42
C ILE A 92 -21.95 -4.45 6.81
N VAL A 93 -22.01 -3.12 6.86
CA VAL A 93 -20.96 -2.24 6.32
C VAL A 93 -19.61 -2.53 6.97
N HIS A 94 -19.57 -2.63 8.31
CA HIS A 94 -18.34 -2.94 9.05
C HIS A 94 -17.76 -4.30 8.65
N SER A 95 -18.60 -5.34 8.50
CA SER A 95 -18.15 -6.66 8.10
C SER A 95 -17.55 -6.67 6.69
N LEU A 96 -18.19 -5.96 5.75
CA LEU A 96 -17.70 -5.79 4.38
C LEU A 96 -16.38 -5.01 4.34
N CYS A 97 -16.28 -3.91 5.11
CA CYS A 97 -15.05 -3.14 5.24
C CYS A 97 -13.91 -4.01 5.77
N TYR A 98 -14.15 -4.77 6.83
CA TYR A 98 -13.12 -5.65 7.41
C TYR A 98 -12.55 -6.62 6.37
N GLY A 99 -13.41 -7.29 5.60
CA GLY A 99 -12.95 -8.20 4.54
C GLY A 99 -12.10 -7.50 3.49
N ALA A 100 -12.55 -6.34 3.01
CA ALA A 100 -11.82 -5.55 2.02
C ALA A 100 -10.49 -4.99 2.58
N GLU A 101 -10.48 -4.53 3.81
CA GLU A 101 -9.29 -4.00 4.50
C GLU A 101 -8.23 -5.08 4.73
N MET A 102 -8.64 -6.25 5.21
CA MET A 102 -7.76 -7.42 5.36
C MET A 102 -7.13 -7.81 4.03
N PHE A 103 -7.94 -7.84 2.98
CA PHE A 103 -7.46 -8.20 1.66
C PHE A 103 -6.50 -7.15 1.09
N ALA A 104 -6.84 -5.86 1.17
CA ALA A 104 -5.98 -4.77 0.73
C ALA A 104 -4.60 -4.80 1.42
N CYS A 105 -4.59 -5.04 2.73
CA CYS A 105 -3.37 -5.15 3.53
C CYS A 105 -2.53 -6.36 3.09
N SER A 106 -3.15 -7.53 2.93
CA SER A 106 -2.49 -8.75 2.49
C SER A 106 -1.96 -8.64 1.05
N PHE A 107 -2.70 -7.97 0.18
CA PHE A 107 -2.27 -7.75 -1.20
C PHE A 107 -1.11 -6.77 -1.29
N SER A 108 -1.10 -5.70 -0.49
CA SER A 108 0.06 -4.79 -0.36
C SER A 108 1.33 -5.56 0.04
N GLU A 109 1.21 -6.44 1.03
CA GLU A 109 2.32 -7.29 1.48
C GLU A 109 2.77 -8.28 0.40
N LYS A 110 1.85 -8.89 -0.34
CA LYS A 110 2.15 -9.78 -1.48
C LYS A 110 2.87 -9.02 -2.58
N LEU A 111 2.41 -7.85 -2.95
CA LEU A 111 3.01 -6.99 -3.98
C LEU A 111 4.47 -6.65 -3.63
N LEU A 112 4.72 -6.22 -2.39
CA LEU A 112 6.06 -5.93 -1.89
C LEU A 112 6.97 -7.17 -1.92
N ARG A 113 6.47 -8.35 -1.53
CA ARG A 113 7.25 -9.59 -1.57
C ARG A 113 7.62 -10.02 -2.97
N VAL A 114 6.69 -9.91 -3.91
CA VAL A 114 6.93 -10.24 -5.33
C VAL A 114 7.98 -9.30 -5.91
N PHE A 115 7.86 -8.01 -5.61
CA PHE A 115 8.83 -7.01 -6.03
C PHE A 115 10.22 -7.25 -5.40
N TYR A 116 10.29 -7.49 -4.10
CA TYR A 116 11.52 -7.81 -3.39
C TYR A 116 12.21 -9.05 -3.96
N ARG A 117 11.45 -10.10 -4.29
CA ARG A 117 11.97 -11.29 -4.95
C ARG A 117 12.60 -10.97 -6.30
N HIS A 118 12.03 -10.07 -7.06
CA HIS A 118 12.60 -9.61 -8.33
C HIS A 118 13.93 -8.90 -8.14
N LEU A 119 14.02 -8.01 -7.16
CA LEU A 119 15.25 -7.28 -6.84
C LEU A 119 16.38 -8.20 -6.37
N THR A 120 16.05 -9.26 -5.66
CA THR A 120 17.01 -10.16 -4.99
C THR A 120 17.18 -11.50 -5.68
N LYS A 121 16.69 -11.69 -6.89
CA LYS A 121 16.66 -12.99 -7.59
C LYS A 121 18.02 -13.71 -7.68
N ASP A 122 19.11 -12.96 -7.71
CA ASP A 122 20.46 -13.45 -7.85
C ASP A 122 21.25 -13.43 -6.52
N ARG A 123 20.59 -13.21 -5.39
CA ARG A 123 21.22 -13.10 -4.06
C ARG A 123 20.53 -14.00 -3.05
N GLU A 124 21.32 -14.60 -2.15
CA GLU A 124 20.81 -15.35 -1.00
C GLU A 124 20.39 -14.38 0.11
N TYR A 125 19.22 -13.82 -0.01
CA TYR A 125 18.56 -13.03 1.02
C TYR A 125 17.52 -13.87 1.77
N ILE A 126 16.82 -13.23 2.74
CA ILE A 126 15.65 -13.81 3.39
C ILE A 126 14.70 -14.31 2.30
N PRO A 127 14.29 -15.60 2.32
CA PRO A 127 13.34 -16.12 1.34
C PRO A 127 12.11 -15.20 1.26
N SER A 128 11.79 -14.69 0.08
CA SER A 128 10.74 -13.69 -0.11
C SER A 128 9.38 -14.13 0.42
N ASN A 129 9.09 -15.44 0.41
CA ASN A 129 7.87 -16.02 0.97
C ASN A 129 7.82 -15.99 2.52
N LYS A 130 8.96 -15.73 3.18
CA LYS A 130 9.09 -15.60 4.63
C LYS A 130 9.37 -14.16 5.07
N ALA A 131 9.64 -13.27 4.13
CA ALA A 131 9.87 -11.86 4.44
C ALA A 131 8.60 -11.25 5.04
N THR A 132 8.71 -10.77 6.26
CA THR A 132 7.64 -10.01 6.91
C THR A 132 7.68 -8.55 6.46
N LEU A 133 6.57 -7.83 6.62
CA LEU A 133 6.52 -6.40 6.30
C LEU A 133 7.61 -5.61 7.06
N GLY A 134 7.87 -5.97 8.34
CA GLY A 134 8.94 -5.35 9.13
C GLY A 134 10.34 -5.60 8.60
N GLN A 135 10.58 -6.76 7.95
CA GLN A 135 11.86 -7.04 7.29
C GLN A 135 11.98 -6.33 5.94
N LEU A 136 10.88 -6.20 5.21
CA LEU A 136 10.84 -5.47 3.94
C LEU A 136 11.10 -3.98 4.16
N PHE A 137 10.50 -3.39 5.20
CA PHE A 137 10.68 -1.99 5.56
C PHE A 137 11.78 -1.75 6.59
N SER A 138 12.72 -2.68 6.73
CA SER A 138 13.89 -2.47 7.59
C SER A 138 14.85 -1.43 6.99
N GLU A 139 15.40 -0.58 7.84
CA GLU A 139 16.48 0.35 7.47
C GLU A 139 17.76 -0.36 6.99
N ASN A 140 17.87 -1.65 7.22
CA ASN A 140 18.97 -2.50 6.74
C ASN A 140 18.65 -3.22 5.42
N ASN A 141 17.50 -2.99 4.82
CA ASN A 141 17.11 -3.56 3.54
C ASN A 141 17.43 -2.58 2.40
N ASP A 142 18.68 -2.55 2.00
CA ASP A 142 19.19 -1.63 0.97
C ASP A 142 18.42 -1.73 -0.35
N ASP A 143 17.93 -2.91 -0.74
CA ASP A 143 17.21 -3.10 -1.99
C ASP A 143 15.88 -2.33 -2.02
N ILE A 144 15.13 -2.38 -0.93
CA ILE A 144 13.88 -1.63 -0.80
C ILE A 144 14.17 -0.16 -0.47
N LEU A 145 15.17 0.09 0.39
CA LEU A 145 15.56 1.44 0.80
C LEU A 145 15.97 2.32 -0.38
N ASN A 146 16.74 1.79 -1.33
CA ASN A 146 17.18 2.52 -2.51
C ASN A 146 16.05 2.93 -3.45
N ILE A 147 14.90 2.27 -3.38
CA ILE A 147 13.75 2.53 -4.26
C ILE A 147 12.74 3.43 -3.58
N PHE A 148 12.38 3.12 -2.34
CA PHE A 148 11.39 3.87 -1.58
C PHE A 148 11.98 5.11 -0.90
N GLY A 149 13.25 5.05 -0.51
CA GLY A 149 13.87 6.05 0.36
C GLY A 149 13.51 5.84 1.84
N LEU A 150 14.41 6.25 2.71
CA LEU A 150 14.28 6.04 4.17
C LEU A 150 13.04 6.75 4.74
N GLU A 151 12.79 7.99 4.35
CA GLU A 151 11.65 8.77 4.83
C GLU A 151 10.32 8.12 4.43
N HIS A 152 10.23 7.66 3.18
CA HIS A 152 9.01 7.01 2.67
C HIS A 152 8.74 5.69 3.42
N ILE A 153 9.78 4.87 3.64
CA ILE A 153 9.67 3.62 4.43
C ILE A 153 9.20 3.91 5.85
N LYS A 154 9.75 4.93 6.51
CA LYS A 154 9.34 5.32 7.85
C LYS A 154 7.89 5.79 7.89
N ASN A 155 7.44 6.52 6.88
CA ASN A 155 6.05 6.96 6.77
C ASN A 155 5.08 5.78 6.57
N LEU A 156 5.39 4.85 5.67
CA LEU A 156 4.60 3.63 5.48
C LEU A 156 4.57 2.78 6.76
N SER A 157 5.71 2.66 7.43
CA SER A 157 5.85 1.94 8.70
C SER A 157 4.99 2.57 9.81
N PHE A 158 4.92 3.90 9.88
CA PHE A 158 4.09 4.62 10.84
C PHE A 158 2.59 4.25 10.72
N PHE A 159 2.09 4.05 9.51
CA PHE A 159 0.70 3.66 9.31
C PHE A 159 0.47 2.16 9.46
N LEU A 160 1.31 1.34 8.85
CA LEU A 160 1.08 -0.11 8.74
C LEU A 160 1.53 -0.88 9.97
N MET A 161 2.54 -0.39 10.70
CA MET A 161 3.18 -1.10 11.80
C MET A 161 3.33 -0.19 13.04
N LYS A 162 3.66 -0.80 14.18
CA LYS A 162 4.27 -0.09 15.30
C LYS A 162 5.78 -0.10 15.12
N THR A 163 6.41 1.04 15.35
CA THR A 163 7.87 1.08 15.37
C THR A 163 8.38 0.45 16.66
N PRO A 164 9.30 -0.53 16.59
CA PRO A 164 9.75 -1.27 17.77
C PRO A 164 10.39 -0.40 18.86
N GLN A 165 11.02 0.71 18.44
CA GLN A 165 11.79 1.58 19.32
C GLN A 165 10.95 2.57 20.11
N THR A 166 9.82 3.00 19.57
CA THR A 166 9.02 4.09 20.15
C THR A 166 7.60 3.69 20.49
N ASN A 167 7.16 2.50 20.07
CA ASN A 167 5.77 2.03 20.16
C ASN A 167 4.76 3.01 19.51
N ILE A 168 5.25 3.83 18.57
CA ILE A 168 4.49 4.85 17.85
C ILE A 168 4.02 4.27 16.51
N GLY A 169 2.82 4.63 16.08
CA GLY A 169 2.24 4.23 14.80
C GLY A 169 0.83 3.68 14.93
N TYR A 170 0.11 3.66 13.83
CA TYR A 170 -1.29 3.20 13.79
C TYR A 170 -1.43 1.68 13.85
N ASN A 171 -0.36 0.94 13.51
CA ASN A 171 -0.33 -0.53 13.56
C ASN A 171 -1.48 -1.22 12.78
N MET A 172 -1.92 -0.61 11.70
CA MET A 172 -3.13 -1.02 10.97
C MET A 172 -3.08 -2.50 10.55
N ARG A 173 -1.95 -2.94 10.00
CA ARG A 173 -1.78 -4.32 9.55
C ARG A 173 -1.95 -5.34 10.67
N ASN A 174 -1.31 -5.11 11.82
CA ASN A 174 -1.38 -6.06 12.92
C ASN A 174 -2.73 -5.99 13.65
N ASN A 175 -3.30 -4.80 13.77
CA ASN A 175 -4.63 -4.62 14.34
C ASN A 175 -5.69 -5.38 13.54
N LEU A 176 -5.64 -5.31 12.21
CA LEU A 176 -6.51 -6.09 11.33
C LEU A 176 -6.25 -7.60 11.45
N ALA A 177 -4.97 -8.03 11.34
CA ALA A 177 -4.61 -9.44 11.31
C ALA A 177 -4.88 -10.18 12.64
N HIS A 178 -4.75 -9.49 13.76
CA HIS A 178 -4.86 -10.09 15.10
C HIS A 178 -6.11 -9.64 15.87
N TRP A 179 -6.93 -8.78 15.27
CA TRP A 179 -8.09 -8.18 15.94
C TRP A 179 -7.71 -7.51 17.27
N SER A 180 -6.47 -7.03 17.39
CA SER A 180 -5.98 -6.36 18.57
C SER A 180 -6.30 -4.87 18.49
N ASP A 181 -6.78 -4.30 19.57
CA ASP A 181 -7.09 -2.87 19.69
C ASP A 181 -8.09 -2.30 18.66
N LEU A 182 -8.66 -3.13 17.80
CA LEU A 182 -9.72 -2.76 16.87
C LEU A 182 -11.07 -2.79 17.59
N SER A 183 -11.71 -1.64 17.63
CA SER A 183 -13.15 -1.62 17.85
C SER A 183 -13.87 -1.77 16.50
N VAL A 184 -15.06 -2.35 16.51
CA VAL A 184 -15.93 -2.44 15.33
C VAL A 184 -16.13 -1.05 14.69
N ASN A 185 -16.09 0.02 15.49
CA ASN A 185 -16.21 1.40 15.04
C ASN A 185 -15.02 1.89 14.19
N ALA A 186 -13.89 1.19 14.17
CA ALA A 186 -12.75 1.51 13.33
C ALA A 186 -12.89 0.91 11.91
N LEU A 187 -13.77 -0.06 11.70
CA LEU A 187 -13.99 -0.74 10.42
C LEU A 187 -14.96 0.07 9.56
N THR A 188 -14.51 1.18 9.04
CA THR A 188 -15.34 2.12 8.30
C THR A 188 -14.90 2.25 6.86
N PRO A 189 -15.77 2.70 5.96
CA PRO A 189 -15.38 3.03 4.58
C PRO A 189 -14.22 4.04 4.50
N MET A 190 -14.10 4.90 5.51
CA MET A 190 -12.98 5.86 5.60
C MET A 190 -11.66 5.15 5.94
N HIS A 191 -11.70 4.15 6.81
CA HIS A 191 -10.52 3.34 7.14
C HIS A 191 -10.09 2.48 5.94
N LEU A 192 -11.05 1.90 5.21
CA LEU A 192 -10.78 1.23 3.94
C LEU A 192 -10.13 2.19 2.92
N ALA A 193 -10.64 3.41 2.78
CA ALA A 193 -10.05 4.41 1.88
C ALA A 193 -8.59 4.75 2.28
N GLN A 194 -8.28 4.75 3.57
CA GLN A 194 -6.91 4.93 4.05
C GLN A 194 -5.98 3.78 3.63
N LEU A 195 -6.42 2.54 3.75
CA LEU A 195 -5.63 1.39 3.31
C LEU A 195 -5.45 1.37 1.79
N LEU A 196 -6.48 1.76 1.03
CA LEU A 196 -6.38 1.90 -0.42
C LEU A 196 -5.40 3.00 -0.83
N TRP A 197 -5.34 4.10 -0.08
CA TRP A 197 -4.31 5.11 -0.29
C TRP A 197 -2.91 4.53 -0.12
N LEU A 198 -2.64 3.82 1.00
CA LEU A 198 -1.35 3.19 1.25
C LEU A 198 -1.00 2.13 0.18
N PHE A 199 -1.98 1.32 -0.22
CA PHE A 199 -1.81 0.35 -1.30
C PHE A 199 -1.42 1.03 -2.62
N THR A 200 -2.13 2.10 -2.98
CA THR A 200 -1.88 2.85 -4.21
C THR A 200 -0.50 3.51 -4.18
N ASP A 201 -0.06 4.00 -3.04
CA ASP A 201 1.25 4.63 -2.87
C ASP A 201 2.38 3.60 -3.05
N ILE A 202 2.28 2.43 -2.43
CA ILE A 202 3.21 1.32 -2.63
C ILE A 202 3.24 0.88 -4.11
N MET A 203 2.08 0.67 -4.70
CA MET A 203 1.93 0.26 -6.11
C MET A 203 2.57 1.28 -7.06
N ASN A 204 2.30 2.56 -6.86
CA ASN A 204 2.86 3.63 -7.68
C ASN A 204 4.37 3.70 -7.58
N THR A 205 4.94 3.55 -6.39
CA THR A 205 6.40 3.56 -6.22
C THR A 205 7.04 2.43 -7.02
N ILE A 206 6.50 1.22 -6.93
CA ILE A 206 6.97 0.07 -7.71
C ILE A 206 6.79 0.30 -9.21
N PHE A 207 5.63 0.76 -9.64
CA PHE A 207 5.32 1.02 -11.04
C PHE A 207 6.30 2.01 -11.67
N TRP A 208 6.54 3.16 -11.02
CA TRP A 208 7.45 4.18 -11.54
C TRP A 208 8.90 3.72 -11.54
N HIS A 209 9.33 2.94 -10.56
CA HIS A 209 10.66 2.34 -10.57
C HIS A 209 10.84 1.42 -11.79
N LEU A 210 9.90 0.51 -12.03
CA LEU A 210 9.97 -0.42 -13.16
C LEU A 210 9.90 0.31 -14.50
N LEU A 211 9.05 1.31 -14.64
CA LEU A 211 8.92 2.10 -15.85
C LEU A 211 10.23 2.84 -16.16
N SER A 212 10.84 3.48 -15.16
CA SER A 212 12.10 4.21 -15.36
C SER A 212 13.25 3.29 -15.74
N THR A 213 13.34 2.10 -15.14
CA THR A 213 14.40 1.13 -15.49
C THR A 213 14.22 0.56 -16.89
N THR A 214 13.02 0.35 -17.36
CA THR A 214 12.74 -0.12 -18.73
C THR A 214 13.12 0.94 -19.77
N LEU A 215 12.78 2.20 -19.54
CA LEU A 215 13.11 3.30 -20.45
C LEU A 215 14.63 3.50 -20.62
N VAL A 216 15.40 3.41 -19.53
CA VAL A 216 16.87 3.51 -19.58
C VAL A 216 17.49 2.36 -20.36
N GLN A 217 16.94 1.15 -20.28
CA GLN A 217 17.43 0.00 -21.05
C GLN A 217 17.17 0.15 -22.55
N ASP A 218 16.03 0.70 -22.94
CA ASP A 218 15.68 0.93 -24.35
C ASP A 218 16.58 2.00 -24.98
N GLU A 219 16.91 3.08 -24.27
CA GLU A 219 17.83 4.12 -24.74
C GLU A 219 19.27 3.58 -24.91
N SER A 220 19.72 2.69 -24.05
CA SER A 220 21.05 2.09 -24.11
C SER A 220 21.22 1.06 -25.24
N ASN A 221 20.12 0.54 -25.79
CA ASN A 221 20.10 -0.43 -26.89
C ASN A 221 19.81 0.21 -28.28
N THR A 222 19.67 1.52 -28.33
CA THR A 222 19.51 2.24 -29.62
C THR A 222 20.89 2.52 -30.19
N PRO A 223 21.24 1.99 -31.34
CA PRO A 223 22.60 2.10 -31.97
C PRO A 223 22.93 3.53 -32.42
#